data_998540945a1036cd19b06fdd02d92e4d
#
_entry.id   998540945a1036cd19b06fdd02d92e4d
#
_cell.length_a   1.000
_cell.length_b   1.000
_cell.length_c   1.000
_cell.angle_alpha   90.00
_cell.angle_beta   90.00
_cell.angle_gamma   90.00
#
_symmetry.space_group_name_H-M   'P 1'
#
loop_
_entity.id
_entity.type
_entity.pdbx_description
1 polymer ?
#
loop_
_entity_poly.entity_id
_entity_poly.type
_entity_poly.pdbx_seq_one_letter_code
_entity_poly.pdbx_strand_id
1 'polypeptide(L)'
;DRIGVLLYLEGMDFVGTDFHLLRTLWEAGVRGASLTWSRRNALASGCCVASKRIPVPGGLTDEGVEAVRRMEDLGMFLDISHLNDDGFEDVCAVASKPFAATHSNSRTIYFNYRNLTDEQMKKLAAQRGVIGLNGCRFLVGKGQGAAGEWTSEGGPNGQREGAEAK
;
A
#
# COMPACT_ATOMS: atom_id res chain seq x y z
N ASP A 1 12.67 13.01 -27.22
CA ASP A 1 12.30 12.09 -26.11
C ASP A 1 11.36 12.83 -25.16
N ARG A 2 10.36 12.12 -24.64
CA ARG A 2 9.38 12.66 -23.68
C ARG A 2 9.32 11.75 -22.45
N ILE A 3 9.19 12.35 -21.28
CA ILE A 3 9.00 11.63 -20.02
C ILE A 3 7.50 11.67 -19.70
N GLY A 4 6.89 10.50 -19.48
CA GLY A 4 5.53 10.40 -18.98
C GLY A 4 5.52 10.61 -17.46
N VAL A 5 4.58 11.42 -16.96
CA VAL A 5 4.36 11.62 -15.53
C VAL A 5 2.93 11.22 -15.21
N LEU A 6 2.76 10.44 -14.16
CA LEU A 6 1.47 9.98 -13.68
C LEU A 6 1.32 10.38 -12.21
N LEU A 7 0.36 11.26 -11.93
CA LEU A 7 0.08 11.70 -10.56
C LEU A 7 -0.63 10.59 -9.80
N TYR A 8 -0.17 10.32 -8.60
CA TYR A 8 -0.60 9.21 -7.78
C TYR A 8 -0.72 9.63 -6.30
N LEU A 9 -1.68 9.05 -5.59
CA LEU A 9 -1.90 9.23 -4.16
C LEU A 9 -1.48 7.98 -3.39
N GLU A 10 -0.56 8.10 -2.49
CA GLU A 10 -0.18 7.03 -1.56
C GLU A 10 -0.98 7.15 -0.27
N GLY A 11 -2.10 6.43 -0.22
CA GLY A 11 -3.09 6.50 0.85
C GLY A 11 -4.20 7.51 0.58
N MET A 12 -5.43 7.11 0.87
CA MET A 12 -6.64 7.90 0.66
C MET A 12 -7.30 8.33 1.99
N ASP A 13 -6.53 8.42 3.07
CA ASP A 13 -7.03 8.77 4.40
C ASP A 13 -7.82 10.10 4.43
N PHE A 14 -7.48 11.03 3.53
CA PHE A 14 -8.04 12.37 3.49
C PHE A 14 -9.20 12.55 2.49
N VAL A 15 -9.50 11.52 1.69
CA VAL A 15 -10.53 11.64 0.63
C VAL A 15 -11.94 11.69 1.21
N GLY A 16 -12.12 11.12 2.41
CA GLY A 16 -13.44 10.97 3.02
C GLY A 16 -14.27 9.84 2.38
N THR A 17 -15.38 9.50 3.02
CA THR A 17 -16.26 8.40 2.58
C THR A 17 -17.39 8.87 1.68
N ASP A 18 -17.55 10.18 1.47
CA ASP A 18 -18.46 10.76 0.47
C ASP A 18 -17.85 10.81 -0.95
N PHE A 19 -16.51 10.65 -1.04
CA PHE A 19 -15.74 10.63 -2.28
C PHE A 19 -15.81 11.88 -3.16
N HIS A 20 -16.34 12.98 -2.67
CA HIS A 20 -16.40 14.22 -3.47
C HIS A 20 -15.01 14.70 -3.89
N LEU A 21 -14.04 14.59 -3.00
CA LEU A 21 -12.66 14.98 -3.27
C LEU A 21 -11.98 14.08 -4.33
N LEU A 22 -12.38 12.80 -4.43
CA LEU A 22 -11.78 11.87 -5.40
C LEU A 22 -11.96 12.36 -6.84
N ARG A 23 -13.15 12.84 -7.19
CA ARG A 23 -13.42 13.38 -8.50
C ARG A 23 -12.61 14.66 -8.77
N THR A 24 -12.54 15.56 -7.80
CA THR A 24 -11.74 16.80 -7.90
C THR A 24 -10.26 16.48 -8.15
N LEU A 25 -9.71 15.48 -7.45
CA LEU A 25 -8.34 15.03 -7.63
C LEU A 25 -8.13 14.43 -9.03
N TRP A 26 -9.09 13.66 -9.53
CA TRP A 26 -9.04 13.13 -10.89
C TRP A 26 -9.06 14.26 -11.94
N GLU A 27 -9.89 15.27 -11.76
CA GLU A 27 -9.95 16.48 -12.63
C GLU A 27 -8.62 17.25 -12.55
N ALA A 28 -7.97 17.29 -11.41
CA ALA A 28 -6.62 17.87 -11.22
C ALA A 28 -5.49 17.03 -11.83
N GLY A 29 -5.79 15.86 -12.40
CA GLY A 29 -4.80 15.03 -13.10
C GLY A 29 -4.32 13.78 -12.36
N VAL A 30 -4.81 13.49 -11.16
CA VAL A 30 -4.50 12.24 -10.46
C VAL A 30 -5.07 11.06 -11.23
N ARG A 31 -4.30 9.99 -11.40
CA ARG A 31 -4.69 8.82 -12.20
C ARG A 31 -4.58 7.50 -11.46
N GLY A 32 -4.12 7.49 -10.23
CA GLY A 32 -4.04 6.30 -9.40
C GLY A 32 -3.98 6.62 -7.92
N ALA A 33 -4.33 5.65 -7.09
CA ALA A 33 -4.19 5.74 -5.65
C ALA A 33 -4.07 4.36 -5.00
N SER A 34 -3.45 4.32 -3.81
CA SER A 34 -3.63 3.22 -2.85
C SER A 34 -4.67 3.62 -1.80
N LEU A 35 -5.45 2.64 -1.32
CA LEU A 35 -6.49 2.91 -0.32
C LEU A 35 -5.91 3.27 1.04
N THR A 36 -4.77 2.67 1.37
CA THR A 36 -4.09 2.83 2.67
C THR A 36 -2.61 3.12 2.48
N TRP A 37 -2.00 3.63 3.54
CA TRP A 37 -0.57 3.50 3.76
C TRP A 37 -0.32 2.42 4.83
N SER A 38 0.28 2.72 5.98
CA SER A 38 0.75 1.71 6.95
C SER A 38 -0.25 1.35 8.05
N ARG A 39 -1.44 1.91 8.06
CA ARG A 39 -2.43 1.72 9.12
C ARG A 39 -3.83 1.51 8.56
N ARG A 40 -4.73 1.01 9.42
CA ARG A 40 -6.16 0.99 9.10
C ARG A 40 -6.70 2.42 9.02
N ASN A 41 -7.51 2.65 8.00
CA ASN A 41 -8.32 3.87 7.84
C ASN A 41 -9.79 3.51 7.61
N ALA A 42 -10.61 4.46 7.16
CA ALA A 42 -12.03 4.24 6.89
C ALA A 42 -12.27 3.26 5.72
N LEU A 43 -11.30 3.03 4.84
CA LEU A 43 -11.45 2.25 3.62
C LEU A 43 -10.93 0.82 3.75
N ALA A 44 -9.78 0.63 4.44
CA ALA A 44 -9.13 -0.67 4.50
C ALA A 44 -8.10 -0.76 5.64
N SER A 45 -7.57 -1.96 5.86
CA SER A 45 -6.43 -2.20 6.74
C SER A 45 -5.12 -2.13 5.96
N GLY A 46 -4.21 -1.27 6.45
CA GLY A 46 -2.88 -1.11 5.88
C GLY A 46 -1.84 -2.03 6.50
N CYS A 47 -0.73 -2.20 5.81
CA CYS A 47 0.43 -2.97 6.22
C CYS A 47 1.64 -2.06 6.47
N CYS A 48 2.20 -2.12 7.68
CA CYS A 48 3.31 -1.27 8.08
C CYS A 48 4.64 -1.76 7.50
N VAL A 49 5.37 -0.87 6.84
CA VAL A 49 6.69 -1.12 6.24
C VAL A 49 7.74 -1.48 7.31
N ALA A 50 7.70 -0.81 8.45
CA ALA A 50 8.75 -0.88 9.46
C ALA A 50 8.59 -2.01 10.47
N SER A 51 7.52 -2.78 10.39
CA SER A 51 7.15 -3.74 11.42
C SER A 51 6.96 -5.13 10.85
N LYS A 52 7.60 -6.12 11.48
CA LYS A 52 7.25 -7.53 11.30
C LYS A 52 6.00 -7.93 12.08
N ARG A 53 5.29 -6.98 12.67
CA ARG A 53 4.03 -7.23 13.38
C ARG A 53 2.97 -7.68 12.39
N ILE A 54 2.16 -8.61 12.83
CA ILE A 54 0.97 -9.03 12.08
C ILE A 54 0.10 -7.79 11.87
N PRO A 55 -0.29 -7.51 10.62
CA PRO A 55 -1.20 -6.40 10.33
C PRO A 55 -2.51 -6.54 11.09
N VAL A 56 -3.20 -5.41 11.29
CA VAL A 56 -4.54 -5.42 11.87
C VAL A 56 -5.45 -6.26 10.97
N PRO A 57 -6.20 -7.23 11.52
CA PRO A 57 -7.13 -8.06 10.74
C PRO A 57 -8.23 -7.23 10.09
N GLY A 58 -8.86 -7.83 9.06
CA GLY A 58 -9.91 -7.22 8.26
C GLY A 58 -9.34 -6.51 7.04
N GLY A 59 -10.01 -6.67 5.91
CA GLY A 59 -9.63 -6.12 4.62
C GLY A 59 -10.31 -4.77 4.35
N LEU A 60 -11.01 -4.72 3.21
CA LEU A 60 -11.82 -3.57 2.82
C LEU A 60 -13.02 -3.39 3.77
N THR A 61 -13.42 -2.15 3.96
CA THR A 61 -14.74 -1.80 4.48
C THR A 61 -15.74 -1.70 3.33
N ASP A 62 -17.02 -1.50 3.61
CA ASP A 62 -18.03 -1.22 2.57
C ASP A 62 -17.64 0.05 1.79
N GLU A 63 -17.12 1.06 2.48
CA GLU A 63 -16.59 2.27 1.86
C GLU A 63 -15.33 1.98 1.03
N GLY A 64 -14.50 1.02 1.45
CA GLY A 64 -13.34 0.56 0.66
C GLY A 64 -13.77 -0.10 -0.65
N VAL A 65 -14.78 -0.94 -0.62
CA VAL A 65 -15.37 -1.55 -1.82
C VAL A 65 -15.94 -0.46 -2.75
N GLU A 66 -16.65 0.52 -2.21
CA GLU A 66 -17.18 1.64 -2.99
C GLU A 66 -16.05 2.50 -3.57
N ALA A 67 -14.95 2.73 -2.81
CA ALA A 67 -13.77 3.43 -3.32
C ALA A 67 -13.17 2.76 -4.55
N VAL A 68 -13.01 1.43 -4.52
CA VAL A 68 -12.52 0.66 -5.68
C VAL A 68 -13.40 0.88 -6.90
N ARG A 69 -14.73 0.77 -6.76
CA ARG A 69 -15.68 0.97 -7.86
C ARG A 69 -15.58 2.38 -8.44
N ARG A 70 -15.54 3.40 -7.60
CA ARG A 70 -15.44 4.80 -8.05
C ARG A 70 -14.11 5.09 -8.75
N MET A 71 -13.01 4.51 -8.27
CA MET A 71 -11.73 4.63 -8.96
C MET A 71 -11.81 3.99 -10.35
N GLU A 72 -12.40 2.81 -10.47
CA GLU A 72 -12.59 2.13 -11.76
C GLU A 72 -13.49 2.92 -12.72
N ASP A 73 -14.57 3.52 -12.23
CA ASP A 73 -15.47 4.36 -13.01
C ASP A 73 -14.78 5.62 -13.55
N LEU A 74 -13.90 6.23 -12.74
CA LEU A 74 -13.09 7.38 -13.14
C LEU A 74 -11.92 7.00 -14.06
N GLY A 75 -11.63 5.71 -14.24
CA GLY A 75 -10.45 5.24 -14.97
C GLY A 75 -9.14 5.46 -14.22
N MET A 76 -9.19 5.54 -12.90
CA MET A 76 -8.01 5.53 -12.04
C MET A 76 -7.53 4.10 -11.83
N PHE A 77 -6.21 3.87 -11.80
CA PHE A 77 -5.70 2.58 -11.39
C PHE A 77 -5.65 2.45 -9.86
N LEU A 78 -5.98 1.27 -9.38
CA LEU A 78 -5.84 0.91 -7.97
C LEU A 78 -4.44 0.35 -7.72
N ASP A 79 -3.77 0.83 -6.67
CA ASP A 79 -2.54 0.26 -6.15
C ASP A 79 -2.82 -0.48 -4.84
N ILE A 80 -2.45 -1.75 -4.81
CA ILE A 80 -2.58 -2.60 -3.61
C ILE A 80 -1.34 -2.54 -2.72
N SER A 81 -0.33 -1.78 -3.11
CA SER A 81 0.80 -1.54 -2.21
C SER A 81 0.29 -0.96 -0.89
N HIS A 82 0.80 -1.48 0.21
CA HIS A 82 0.36 -1.17 1.58
C HIS A 82 -0.94 -1.80 2.06
N LEU A 83 -1.75 -2.46 1.24
CA LEU A 83 -2.84 -3.28 1.78
C LEU A 83 -2.30 -4.48 2.57
N ASN A 84 -3.01 -4.90 3.60
CA ASN A 84 -2.78 -6.18 4.24
C ASN A 84 -3.28 -7.34 3.37
N ASP A 85 -3.03 -8.57 3.81
CA ASP A 85 -3.39 -9.76 3.03
C ASP A 85 -4.91 -9.89 2.83
N ASP A 86 -5.70 -9.58 3.85
CA ASP A 86 -7.17 -9.61 3.77
C ASP A 86 -7.67 -8.60 2.72
N GLY A 87 -7.13 -7.37 2.73
CA GLY A 87 -7.47 -6.33 1.77
C GLY A 87 -7.07 -6.68 0.34
N PHE A 88 -5.96 -7.38 0.15
CA PHE A 88 -5.58 -7.90 -1.15
C PHE A 88 -6.60 -8.90 -1.69
N GLU A 89 -7.04 -9.86 -0.84
CA GLU A 89 -8.05 -10.85 -1.24
C GLU A 89 -9.39 -10.19 -1.57
N ASP A 90 -9.81 -9.21 -0.78
CA ASP A 90 -11.04 -8.47 -1.04
C ASP A 90 -10.96 -7.70 -2.37
N VAL A 91 -9.82 -7.06 -2.68
CA VAL A 91 -9.61 -6.40 -3.98
C VAL A 91 -9.71 -7.43 -5.12
N CYS A 92 -9.10 -8.62 -4.97
CA CYS A 92 -9.23 -9.67 -5.98
C CYS A 92 -10.68 -10.09 -6.22
N ALA A 93 -11.53 -10.02 -5.20
CA ALA A 93 -12.94 -10.39 -5.29
C ALA A 93 -13.82 -9.29 -5.91
N VAL A 94 -13.48 -8.01 -5.72
CA VAL A 94 -14.35 -6.89 -6.11
C VAL A 94 -13.88 -6.12 -7.34
N ALA A 95 -12.56 -6.12 -7.63
CA ALA A 95 -12.02 -5.36 -8.75
C ALA A 95 -12.43 -5.99 -10.09
N SER A 96 -12.92 -5.17 -11.00
CA SER A 96 -13.29 -5.55 -12.37
C SER A 96 -12.23 -5.20 -13.39
N LYS A 97 -11.28 -4.33 -13.04
CA LYS A 97 -10.18 -3.89 -13.90
C LYS A 97 -8.84 -4.34 -13.33
N PRO A 98 -7.77 -4.39 -14.17
CA PRO A 98 -6.42 -4.64 -13.70
C PRO A 98 -6.00 -3.60 -12.65
N PHE A 99 -5.31 -4.08 -11.62
CA PHE A 99 -4.73 -3.24 -10.57
C PHE A 99 -3.23 -3.50 -10.44
N ALA A 100 -2.52 -2.68 -9.68
CA ALA A 100 -1.08 -2.73 -9.59
C ALA A 100 -0.59 -2.91 -8.15
N ALA A 101 0.62 -3.42 -8.00
CA ALA A 101 1.44 -3.27 -6.80
C ALA A 101 2.64 -2.40 -7.19
N THR A 102 2.51 -1.08 -7.12
CA THR A 102 3.49 -0.16 -7.71
C THR A 102 4.88 -0.26 -7.06
N HIS A 103 4.95 -0.69 -5.79
CA HIS A 103 6.19 -0.81 -5.03
C HIS A 103 6.11 -1.91 -3.96
N SER A 104 6.23 -3.15 -4.39
CA SER A 104 6.22 -4.35 -3.53
C SER A 104 7.26 -5.36 -4.00
N ASN A 105 7.71 -6.24 -3.09
CA ASN A 105 8.71 -7.27 -3.40
C ASN A 105 8.18 -8.66 -3.06
N SER A 106 9.01 -9.69 -3.20
CA SER A 106 8.65 -11.06 -2.87
C SER A 106 8.83 -11.34 -1.36
N ARG A 107 7.76 -11.83 -0.71
CA ARG A 107 7.79 -12.27 0.68
C ARG A 107 8.62 -13.54 0.86
N THR A 108 8.71 -14.38 -0.17
CA THR A 108 9.54 -15.59 -0.18
C THR A 108 11.03 -15.24 -0.15
N ILE A 109 11.45 -14.16 -0.83
CA ILE A 109 12.84 -13.70 -0.82
C ILE A 109 13.17 -12.99 0.50
N TYR A 110 12.28 -12.13 0.97
CA TYR A 110 12.47 -11.44 2.24
C TYR A 110 11.13 -11.29 2.97
N PHE A 111 11.01 -11.96 4.11
CA PHE A 111 9.80 -11.95 4.90
C PHE A 111 9.52 -10.55 5.47
N ASN A 112 8.46 -9.95 4.96
CA ASN A 112 7.82 -8.76 5.50
C ASN A 112 6.36 -8.79 5.02
N TYR A 113 5.41 -8.47 5.89
CA TYR A 113 3.99 -8.42 5.49
C TYR A 113 3.70 -7.38 4.40
N ARG A 114 4.60 -6.42 4.20
CA ARG A 114 4.53 -5.42 3.12
C ARG A 114 4.89 -6.00 1.74
N ASN A 115 5.54 -7.16 1.70
CA ASN A 115 5.87 -7.88 0.49
C ASN A 115 4.77 -8.88 0.13
N LEU A 116 4.63 -9.16 -1.16
CA LEU A 116 3.64 -10.09 -1.69
C LEU A 116 4.08 -11.55 -1.55
N THR A 117 3.15 -12.43 -1.26
CA THR A 117 3.35 -13.87 -1.39
C THR A 117 3.38 -14.27 -2.85
N ASP A 118 3.92 -15.46 -3.14
CA ASP A 118 3.95 -16.01 -4.51
C ASP A 118 2.53 -16.19 -5.04
N GLU A 119 1.57 -16.56 -4.18
CA GLU A 119 0.16 -16.71 -4.56
C GLU A 119 -0.50 -15.35 -4.88
N GLN A 120 -0.21 -14.32 -4.10
CA GLN A 120 -0.67 -12.96 -4.40
C GLN A 120 -0.11 -12.45 -5.74
N MET A 121 1.16 -12.71 -6.02
CA MET A 121 1.77 -12.35 -7.30
C MET A 121 1.11 -13.08 -8.48
N LYS A 122 0.78 -14.38 -8.33
CA LYS A 122 0.06 -15.14 -9.36
C LYS A 122 -1.36 -14.60 -9.58
N LYS A 123 -2.09 -14.26 -8.51
CA LYS A 123 -3.42 -13.64 -8.60
C LYS A 123 -3.36 -12.30 -9.32
N LEU A 124 -2.39 -11.45 -8.96
CA LEU A 124 -2.18 -10.16 -9.61
C LEU A 124 -1.89 -10.34 -11.12
N ALA A 125 -1.02 -11.28 -11.47
CA ALA A 125 -0.71 -11.60 -12.87
C ALA A 125 -1.95 -12.09 -13.64
N ALA A 126 -2.78 -12.93 -13.02
CA ALA A 126 -4.04 -13.40 -13.60
C ALA A 126 -5.02 -12.25 -13.89
N GLN A 127 -5.00 -11.19 -13.08
CA GLN A 127 -5.73 -9.94 -13.28
C GLN A 127 -5.04 -8.98 -14.27
N ARG A 128 -3.98 -9.41 -14.93
CA ARG A 128 -3.15 -8.58 -15.85
C ARG A 128 -2.55 -7.36 -15.17
N GLY A 129 -2.31 -7.47 -13.86
CA GLY A 129 -1.70 -6.44 -13.04
C GLY A 129 -0.19 -6.34 -13.23
N VAL A 130 0.42 -5.32 -12.64
CA VAL A 130 1.86 -5.04 -12.71
C VAL A 130 2.44 -4.96 -11.32
N ILE A 131 3.68 -5.42 -11.17
CA ILE A 131 4.44 -5.30 -9.92
C ILE A 131 5.66 -4.41 -10.19
N GLY A 132 5.75 -3.30 -9.46
CA GLY A 132 6.94 -2.47 -9.39
C GLY A 132 7.84 -2.90 -8.22
N LEU A 133 9.14 -2.99 -8.47
CA LEU A 133 10.10 -3.30 -7.41
C LEU A 133 10.23 -2.12 -6.45
N ASN A 134 10.25 -2.44 -5.14
CA ASN A 134 10.51 -1.46 -4.10
C ASN A 134 12.00 -1.48 -3.72
N GLY A 135 12.70 -0.36 -3.94
CA GLY A 135 14.10 -0.19 -3.59
C GLY A 135 14.39 0.00 -2.10
N CYS A 136 13.36 -0.01 -1.25
CA CYS A 136 13.55 0.12 0.18
C CYS A 136 14.30 -1.09 0.76
N ARG A 137 15.49 -0.85 1.35
CA ARG A 137 16.36 -1.91 1.87
C ARG A 137 15.69 -2.82 2.90
N PHE A 138 14.69 -2.31 3.63
CA PHE A 138 13.94 -3.09 4.62
C PHE A 138 12.95 -4.07 4.01
N LEU A 139 12.77 -4.02 2.71
CA LEU A 139 11.86 -4.89 1.95
C LEU A 139 12.60 -5.79 0.95
N VAL A 140 13.92 -5.63 0.80
CA VAL A 140 14.74 -6.44 -0.11
C VAL A 140 15.74 -7.37 0.60
N GLY A 141 15.96 -7.18 1.91
CA GLY A 141 16.86 -8.02 2.69
C GLY A 141 17.82 -7.24 3.58
N LYS A 142 18.57 -7.96 4.42
CA LYS A 142 19.64 -7.39 5.22
C LYS A 142 20.85 -7.17 4.31
N GLY A 143 21.03 -5.96 3.81
CA GLY A 143 22.28 -5.58 3.16
C GLY A 143 23.44 -5.78 4.14
N GLN A 144 24.57 -6.32 3.69
CA GLN A 144 25.79 -6.38 4.50
C GLN A 144 26.15 -4.94 4.89
N GLY A 145 26.17 -4.65 6.19
CA GLY A 145 26.56 -3.35 6.74
C GLY A 145 25.47 -2.49 7.35
N ALA A 146 24.22 -2.90 7.38
CA ALA A 146 23.17 -2.16 8.07
C ALA A 146 22.94 -2.68 9.49
N ALA A 147 23.75 -2.27 10.45
CA ALA A 147 23.40 -2.32 11.85
C ALA A 147 22.25 -1.32 12.10
N GLY A 148 21.06 -1.80 12.35
CA GLY A 148 19.91 -0.99 12.75
C GLY A 148 18.61 -1.59 12.25
N GLU A 149 17.84 -2.20 13.14
CA GLU A 149 16.44 -2.48 12.88
C GLU A 149 15.67 -1.15 12.92
N TRP A 150 14.90 -0.89 11.86
CA TRP A 150 13.95 0.21 11.90
C TRP A 150 12.89 -0.11 12.94
N THR A 151 12.77 0.69 13.98
CA THR A 151 11.70 0.56 14.96
C THR A 151 10.55 1.50 14.60
N SER A 152 9.35 1.16 15.04
CA SER A 152 8.14 1.98 14.85
C SER A 152 8.23 3.38 15.45
N GLU A 153 9.32 3.70 16.11
CA GLU A 153 9.60 4.98 16.77
C GLU A 153 10.53 5.93 15.98
N GLY A 154 10.82 5.56 14.72
CA GLY A 154 11.49 6.45 13.76
C GLY A 154 13.01 6.48 13.91
N GLY A 155 13.73 5.70 13.09
CA GLY A 155 15.18 5.77 12.92
C GLY A 155 15.93 4.49 13.25
N PRO A 156 17.20 4.36 12.81
CA PRO A 156 17.95 3.12 12.91
C PRO A 156 18.41 2.82 14.33
N ASN A 157 17.81 3.12 15.38
CA ASN A 157 18.12 2.61 16.72
C ASN A 157 17.11 2.98 17.80
N GLY A 158 15.93 3.57 17.44
CA GLY A 158 14.83 3.69 18.43
C GLY A 158 15.16 4.29 19.79
N GLN A 159 16.24 5.04 19.90
CA GLN A 159 16.56 5.74 21.13
C GLN A 159 15.80 7.08 21.11
N ARG A 160 14.62 7.09 21.70
CA ARG A 160 14.19 8.27 22.44
C ARG A 160 14.97 8.23 23.74
N GLU A 161 16.01 9.02 23.86
CA GLU A 161 16.49 9.41 25.17
C GLU A 161 15.33 9.99 25.94
N GLY A 162 15.05 9.38 27.09
CA GLY A 162 13.95 9.79 27.94
C GLY A 162 14.10 11.25 28.32
N ALA A 163 13.10 12.06 27.96
CA ALA A 163 12.84 13.30 28.62
C ALA A 163 12.29 12.96 30.02
N GLU A 164 13.18 12.86 30.98
CA GLU A 164 12.79 12.93 32.39
C GLU A 164 12.13 14.28 32.61
N ALA A 165 10.81 14.21 32.85
CA ALA A 165 10.09 15.34 33.43
C ALA A 165 10.57 15.52 34.87
N LYS A 166 11.11 16.67 35.16
CA LYS A 166 11.14 17.26 36.50
C LYS A 166 9.94 18.17 36.68
#